data_1a3c4acb99e22ebde41fc54ca7b99281
#
_entry.id   1a3c4acb99e22ebde41fc54ca7b99281
#
_cell.length_a   1.000
_cell.length_b   1.000
_cell.length_c   1.000
_cell.angle_alpha   90.00
_cell.angle_beta   90.00
_cell.angle_gamma   90.00
#
_symmetry.space_group_name_H-M   'P 1'
#
loop_
_entity.id
_entity.type
_entity.pdbx_description
1 polymer ?
#
loop_
_entity_poly.entity_id
_entity_poly.type
_entity_poly.pdbx_seq_one_letter_code
_entity_poly.pdbx_strand_id
1 'polypeptide(L)'
;VRALHLTDVQQLAKEKPVDIAFVCVKSYDTAWATMMISQYLAPDGFVVSLQNCMNEATVAGVVGWGRTLGCIASSITVNLPEPGLIHRGAGKHGAAHTVFRAGEVHGRVTPRAKEVARLVGLADSAKVTDNLWGERWSKLVANVMANGMSACTGLTGRQILETEPLRRFQMRLGSEAIRVGQAHGYALEEILHIEPETIARAGEGDAAGARPLYEESLRLR
;
A
#
# COMPACT_ATOMS: atom_id res chain seq x y z
N VAL A 1 14.04 -19.29 6.96
CA VAL A 1 14.39 -18.15 6.08
C VAL A 1 15.80 -17.72 6.43
N ARG A 2 16.68 -17.60 5.42
CA ARG A 2 18.04 -17.09 5.58
C ARG A 2 17.99 -15.55 5.53
N ALA A 3 18.56 -14.89 6.53
CA ALA A 3 18.77 -13.45 6.52
C ALA A 3 20.24 -13.18 6.15
N LEU A 4 20.45 -12.22 5.26
CA LEU A 4 21.78 -11.75 4.87
C LEU A 4 21.97 -10.32 5.36
N HIS A 5 23.14 -9.99 5.86
CA HIS A 5 23.54 -8.62 6.05
C HIS A 5 23.81 -7.98 4.68
N LEU A 6 23.69 -6.68 4.58
CA LEU A 6 23.87 -5.96 3.34
C LEU A 6 25.23 -6.21 2.70
N THR A 7 26.29 -6.32 3.52
CA THR A 7 27.66 -6.64 3.06
C THR A 7 27.81 -8.04 2.48
N ASP A 8 26.83 -8.92 2.70
CA ASP A 8 26.87 -10.32 2.28
C ASP A 8 26.00 -10.61 1.06
N VAL A 9 25.37 -9.58 0.49
CA VAL A 9 24.44 -9.75 -0.64
C VAL A 9 25.09 -10.42 -1.86
N GLN A 10 26.41 -10.24 -2.07
CA GLN A 10 27.16 -10.92 -3.14
C GLN A 10 27.15 -12.45 -3.04
N GLN A 11 26.77 -13.02 -1.90
CA GLN A 11 26.61 -14.46 -1.76
C GLN A 11 25.50 -14.99 -2.69
N LEU A 12 24.52 -14.15 -3.06
CA LEU A 12 23.47 -14.51 -4.02
C LEU A 12 24.02 -14.87 -5.40
N ALA A 13 25.19 -14.37 -5.78
CA ALA A 13 25.84 -14.75 -7.05
C ALA A 13 26.24 -16.22 -7.14
N LYS A 14 26.31 -16.93 -6.00
CA LYS A 14 26.64 -18.34 -5.92
C LYS A 14 25.39 -19.24 -5.84
N GLU A 15 24.20 -18.64 -5.86
CA GLU A 15 22.93 -19.33 -5.72
C GLU A 15 22.13 -19.27 -7.04
N LYS A 16 21.00 -19.99 -7.08
CA LYS A 16 20.08 -19.89 -8.22
C LYS A 16 19.60 -18.43 -8.33
N PRO A 17 19.57 -17.85 -9.55
CA PRO A 17 19.03 -16.52 -9.76
C PRO A 17 17.63 -16.36 -9.20
N VAL A 18 17.31 -15.15 -8.74
CA VAL A 18 16.06 -14.81 -8.06
C VAL A 18 14.92 -14.66 -9.06
N ASP A 19 13.90 -15.48 -8.94
CA ASP A 19 12.72 -15.41 -9.81
C ASP A 19 11.80 -14.23 -9.43
N ILE A 20 11.60 -13.99 -8.12
CA ILE A 20 10.72 -12.93 -7.59
C ILE A 20 11.44 -12.22 -6.44
N ALA A 21 11.58 -10.91 -6.54
CA ALA A 21 12.12 -10.07 -5.48
C ALA A 21 11.05 -9.12 -4.93
N PHE A 22 10.79 -9.16 -3.63
CA PHE A 22 9.91 -8.20 -2.96
C PHE A 22 10.72 -7.03 -2.40
N VAL A 23 10.43 -5.82 -2.87
CA VAL A 23 10.96 -4.59 -2.32
C VAL A 23 9.99 -4.08 -1.25
N CYS A 24 10.42 -4.13 0.01
CA CYS A 24 9.61 -3.80 1.19
C CYS A 24 10.23 -2.67 2.02
N VAL A 25 11.26 -2.00 1.52
CA VAL A 25 11.95 -0.89 2.19
C VAL A 25 11.08 0.37 2.21
N LYS A 26 11.51 1.39 2.95
CA LYS A 26 10.87 2.72 2.89
C LYS A 26 11.05 3.33 1.50
N SER A 27 10.10 4.18 1.08
CA SER A 27 10.03 4.71 -0.30
C SER A 27 11.33 5.36 -0.77
N TYR A 28 12.04 6.06 0.10
CA TYR A 28 13.31 6.71 -0.22
C TYR A 28 14.47 5.74 -0.53
N ASP A 29 14.36 4.48 -0.12
CA ASP A 29 15.36 3.43 -0.39
C ASP A 29 15.00 2.57 -1.62
N THR A 30 13.88 2.81 -2.27
CA THR A 30 13.35 1.95 -3.35
C THR A 30 14.34 1.76 -4.49
N ALA A 31 14.89 2.86 -5.03
CA ALA A 31 15.83 2.80 -6.16
C ALA A 31 17.08 1.99 -5.80
N TRP A 32 17.66 2.29 -4.66
CA TRP A 32 18.85 1.62 -4.16
C TRP A 32 18.62 0.11 -3.93
N ALA A 33 17.55 -0.27 -3.23
CA ALA A 33 17.24 -1.67 -2.96
C ALA A 33 16.97 -2.44 -4.27
N THR A 34 16.28 -1.78 -5.22
CA THR A 34 16.01 -2.37 -6.53
C THR A 34 17.28 -2.56 -7.34
N MET A 35 18.19 -1.57 -7.38
CA MET A 35 19.51 -1.68 -8.05
C MET A 35 20.34 -2.82 -7.45
N MET A 36 20.35 -2.94 -6.13
CA MET A 36 21.08 -3.99 -5.43
C MET A 36 20.62 -5.39 -5.86
N ILE A 37 19.29 -5.64 -5.84
CA ILE A 37 18.76 -6.97 -6.16
C ILE A 37 18.73 -7.26 -7.66
N SER A 38 18.67 -6.25 -8.51
CA SER A 38 18.54 -6.43 -9.97
C SER A 38 19.64 -7.30 -10.59
N GLN A 39 20.85 -7.27 -10.03
CA GLN A 39 22.02 -8.02 -10.47
C GLN A 39 21.84 -9.54 -10.29
N TYR A 40 20.96 -9.96 -9.40
CA TYR A 40 20.76 -11.36 -9.03
C TYR A 40 19.44 -11.93 -9.57
N LEU A 41 18.66 -11.13 -10.30
CA LEU A 41 17.41 -11.60 -10.89
C LEU A 41 17.65 -12.58 -12.03
N ALA A 42 16.81 -13.59 -12.11
CA ALA A 42 16.74 -14.47 -13.28
C ALA A 42 16.40 -13.67 -14.56
N PRO A 43 16.70 -14.19 -15.76
CA PRO A 43 16.35 -13.52 -17.02
C PRO A 43 14.90 -13.10 -17.09
N ASP A 44 13.96 -13.95 -16.65
CA ASP A 44 12.52 -13.67 -16.58
C ASP A 44 12.06 -13.24 -15.16
N GLY A 45 13.01 -13.04 -14.24
CA GLY A 45 12.73 -12.62 -12.87
C GLY A 45 12.20 -11.19 -12.81
N PHE A 46 11.40 -10.87 -11.80
CA PHE A 46 10.74 -9.57 -11.66
C PHE A 46 10.71 -9.07 -10.21
N VAL A 47 10.44 -7.78 -10.07
CA VAL A 47 10.38 -7.09 -8.78
C VAL A 47 8.94 -6.72 -8.44
N VAL A 48 8.56 -6.99 -7.20
CA VAL A 48 7.26 -6.64 -6.63
C VAL A 48 7.44 -5.51 -5.62
N SER A 49 6.84 -4.36 -5.87
CA SER A 49 6.75 -3.30 -4.86
C SER A 49 5.68 -3.66 -3.84
N LEU A 50 6.09 -4.12 -2.64
CA LEU A 50 5.21 -4.35 -1.49
C LEU A 50 5.40 -3.22 -0.48
N GLN A 51 5.19 -2.00 -0.94
CA GLN A 51 5.45 -0.76 -0.20
C GLN A 51 4.18 0.08 -0.10
N ASN A 52 4.14 1.02 0.83
CA ASN A 52 3.19 2.13 0.78
C ASN A 52 3.58 3.12 -0.33
N CYS A 53 2.68 4.03 -0.67
CA CYS A 53 2.85 5.03 -1.73
C CYS A 53 2.94 4.44 -3.14
N MET A 54 3.42 5.24 -4.10
CA MET A 54 3.46 4.97 -5.54
C MET A 54 4.91 4.74 -5.98
N ASN A 55 5.46 3.55 -5.73
CA ASN A 55 6.90 3.27 -5.95
C ASN A 55 7.19 2.48 -7.24
N GLU A 56 6.16 2.04 -7.97
CA GLU A 56 6.33 1.21 -9.17
C GLU A 56 7.14 1.92 -10.25
N ALA A 57 6.96 3.24 -10.43
CA ALA A 57 7.75 4.01 -11.38
C ALA A 57 9.24 4.02 -11.02
N THR A 58 9.57 4.10 -9.72
CA THR A 58 10.95 4.05 -9.24
C THR A 58 11.56 2.66 -9.47
N VAL A 59 10.82 1.59 -9.21
CA VAL A 59 11.24 0.22 -9.51
C VAL A 59 11.45 0.05 -11.01
N ALA A 60 10.49 0.51 -11.84
CA ALA A 60 10.55 0.42 -13.28
C ALA A 60 11.71 1.22 -13.89
N GLY A 61 12.11 2.30 -13.26
CA GLY A 61 13.30 3.07 -13.64
C GLY A 61 14.60 2.27 -13.55
N VAL A 62 14.61 1.21 -12.74
CA VAL A 62 15.79 0.32 -12.58
C VAL A 62 15.66 -0.95 -13.43
N VAL A 63 14.53 -1.67 -13.36
CA VAL A 63 14.37 -2.99 -13.98
C VAL A 63 13.48 -2.98 -15.22
N GLY A 64 12.89 -1.85 -15.57
CA GLY A 64 11.92 -1.70 -16.65
C GLY A 64 10.49 -2.09 -16.23
N TRP A 65 9.49 -1.50 -16.91
CA TRP A 65 8.07 -1.75 -16.65
C TRP A 65 7.68 -3.22 -16.82
N GLY A 66 8.29 -3.92 -17.78
CA GLY A 66 8.03 -5.34 -18.03
C GLY A 66 8.42 -6.26 -16.87
N ARG A 67 9.29 -5.80 -15.97
CA ARG A 67 9.76 -6.55 -14.78
C ARG A 67 9.25 -5.96 -13.46
N THR A 68 8.26 -5.09 -13.51
CA THR A 68 7.68 -4.42 -12.34
C THR A 68 6.25 -4.90 -12.11
N LEU A 69 5.95 -5.24 -10.86
CA LEU A 69 4.61 -5.59 -10.38
C LEU A 69 4.36 -4.90 -9.05
N GLY A 70 3.11 -4.51 -8.79
CA GLY A 70 2.71 -3.92 -7.52
C GLY A 70 1.99 -4.91 -6.62
N CYS A 71 2.19 -4.77 -5.31
CA CYS A 71 1.40 -5.47 -4.31
C CYS A 71 1.04 -4.50 -3.18
N ILE A 72 -0.25 -4.32 -2.94
CA ILE A 72 -0.78 -3.46 -1.91
C ILE A 72 -1.02 -4.31 -0.66
N ALA A 73 -0.59 -3.84 0.51
CA ALA A 73 -0.95 -4.42 1.80
C ALA A 73 -1.81 -3.43 2.58
N SER A 74 -3.00 -3.82 3.01
CA SER A 74 -3.93 -2.97 3.76
C SER A 74 -4.43 -3.68 5.02
N SER A 75 -4.82 -2.91 6.04
CA SER A 75 -5.36 -3.45 7.30
C SER A 75 -4.45 -4.46 8.00
N ILE A 76 -3.14 -4.33 7.84
CA ILE A 76 -2.14 -5.14 8.54
C ILE A 76 -1.16 -4.24 9.28
N THR A 77 -1.04 -4.44 10.57
CA THR A 77 -0.08 -3.74 11.42
C THR A 77 0.99 -4.72 11.88
N VAL A 78 2.23 -4.37 11.63
CA VAL A 78 3.39 -5.18 12.01
C VAL A 78 4.42 -4.29 12.70
N ASN A 79 4.88 -4.72 13.87
CA ASN A 79 5.93 -4.07 14.64
C ASN A 79 7.15 -5.00 14.76
N LEU A 80 8.32 -4.40 14.84
CA LEU A 80 9.58 -5.07 15.11
C LEU A 80 10.13 -4.50 16.44
N PRO A 81 9.62 -4.97 17.59
CA PRO A 81 10.05 -4.42 18.88
C PRO A 81 11.52 -4.72 19.19
N GLU A 82 12.03 -5.84 18.71
CA GLU A 82 13.43 -6.25 18.85
C GLU A 82 13.91 -6.93 17.56
N PRO A 83 15.22 -6.93 17.27
CA PRO A 83 15.76 -7.63 16.12
C PRO A 83 15.32 -9.11 16.08
N GLY A 84 14.66 -9.51 14.97
CA GLY A 84 14.17 -10.88 14.79
C GLY A 84 12.81 -11.18 15.43
N LEU A 85 12.25 -10.28 16.26
CA LEU A 85 10.92 -10.44 16.86
C LEU A 85 9.88 -9.63 16.08
N ILE A 86 9.05 -10.33 15.31
CA ILE A 86 7.95 -9.71 14.55
C ILE A 86 6.67 -9.87 15.35
N HIS A 87 6.06 -8.74 15.71
CA HIS A 87 4.76 -8.69 16.38
C HIS A 87 3.70 -8.20 15.40
N ARG A 88 2.70 -9.03 15.14
CA ARG A 88 1.53 -8.66 14.35
C ARG A 88 0.43 -8.14 15.28
N GLY A 89 -0.01 -6.89 15.05
CA GLY A 89 -0.95 -6.20 15.93
C GLY A 89 -2.40 -6.68 15.81
N ALA A 90 -2.76 -7.40 14.71
CA ALA A 90 -4.09 -7.96 14.51
C ALA A 90 -4.01 -9.42 14.05
N GLY A 91 -5.04 -10.21 14.35
CA GLY A 91 -5.19 -11.58 13.84
C GLY A 91 -5.28 -11.62 12.31
N LYS A 92 -5.30 -12.81 11.72
CA LYS A 92 -5.55 -12.97 10.29
C LYS A 92 -6.99 -12.59 9.98
N HIS A 93 -7.18 -11.84 8.89
CA HIS A 93 -8.51 -11.40 8.46
C HIS A 93 -9.30 -12.50 7.73
N GLY A 94 -8.59 -13.47 7.12
CA GLY A 94 -9.23 -14.55 6.37
C GLY A 94 -10.13 -14.01 5.24
N ALA A 95 -11.35 -14.52 5.14
CA ALA A 95 -12.31 -14.10 4.12
C ALA A 95 -13.01 -12.75 4.41
N ALA A 96 -12.88 -12.23 5.63
CA ALA A 96 -13.60 -11.01 6.04
C ALA A 96 -13.02 -9.73 5.39
N HIS A 97 -11.73 -9.74 5.05
CA HIS A 97 -11.07 -8.59 4.42
C HIS A 97 -9.89 -9.07 3.57
N THR A 98 -9.73 -8.48 2.38
CA THR A 98 -8.56 -8.75 1.54
C THR A 98 -7.38 -7.88 1.95
N VAL A 99 -6.37 -8.50 2.55
CA VAL A 99 -5.15 -7.81 3.02
C VAL A 99 -4.21 -7.47 1.87
N PHE A 100 -3.96 -8.43 0.97
CA PHE A 100 -3.01 -8.23 -0.13
C PHE A 100 -3.72 -8.18 -1.49
N ARG A 101 -3.27 -7.25 -2.33
CA ARG A 101 -3.74 -7.12 -3.71
C ARG A 101 -2.55 -7.00 -4.63
N ALA A 102 -2.31 -8.06 -5.43
CA ALA A 102 -1.23 -8.11 -6.40
C ALA A 102 -1.75 -7.72 -7.79
N GLY A 103 -1.10 -6.78 -8.46
CA GLY A 103 -1.53 -6.30 -9.76
C GLY A 103 -0.40 -5.89 -10.67
N GLU A 104 -0.64 -6.05 -11.95
CA GLU A 104 0.24 -5.59 -13.01
C GLU A 104 0.10 -4.08 -13.22
N VAL A 105 1.20 -3.42 -13.54
CA VAL A 105 1.21 -1.98 -13.84
C VAL A 105 0.37 -1.61 -15.08
N HIS A 106 0.11 -2.56 -15.96
CA HIS A 106 -0.73 -2.39 -17.15
C HIS A 106 -2.19 -2.86 -16.99
N GLY A 107 -2.60 -3.28 -15.78
CA GLY A 107 -3.98 -3.63 -15.44
C GLY A 107 -4.48 -5.00 -15.94
N ARG A 108 -3.62 -5.87 -16.51
CA ARG A 108 -4.03 -7.19 -16.95
C ARG A 108 -3.79 -8.25 -15.87
N VAL A 109 -4.68 -9.21 -15.75
CA VAL A 109 -4.49 -10.37 -14.87
C VAL A 109 -3.55 -11.37 -15.55
N THR A 110 -2.37 -11.58 -14.95
CA THR A 110 -1.33 -12.46 -15.50
C THR A 110 -1.02 -13.65 -14.58
N PRO A 111 -0.38 -14.73 -15.09
CA PRO A 111 0.07 -15.82 -14.25
C PRO A 111 1.00 -15.39 -13.12
N ARG A 112 1.93 -14.44 -13.36
CA ARG A 112 2.86 -13.97 -12.33
C ARG A 112 2.15 -13.16 -11.24
N ALA A 113 1.11 -12.35 -11.57
CA ALA A 113 0.30 -11.67 -10.57
C ALA A 113 -0.49 -12.67 -9.70
N LYS A 114 -1.00 -13.76 -10.29
CA LYS A 114 -1.64 -14.85 -9.56
C LYS A 114 -0.65 -15.56 -8.63
N GLU A 115 0.57 -15.79 -9.08
CA GLU A 115 1.61 -16.42 -8.26
C GLU A 115 2.01 -15.51 -7.08
N VAL A 116 2.17 -14.20 -7.29
CA VAL A 116 2.41 -13.26 -6.19
C VAL A 116 1.25 -13.29 -5.20
N ALA A 117 0.00 -13.22 -5.66
CA ALA A 117 -1.16 -13.32 -4.77
C ALA A 117 -1.18 -14.63 -3.99
N ARG A 118 -0.86 -15.77 -4.63
CA ARG A 118 -0.74 -17.07 -3.96
C ARG A 118 0.33 -17.05 -2.86
N LEU A 119 1.49 -16.48 -3.12
CA LEU A 119 2.60 -16.41 -2.17
C LEU A 119 2.27 -15.53 -0.96
N VAL A 120 1.79 -14.30 -1.18
CA VAL A 120 1.41 -13.42 -0.07
C VAL A 120 0.16 -13.92 0.67
N GLY A 121 -0.68 -14.70 -0.02
CA GLY A 121 -1.83 -15.41 0.54
C GLY A 121 -1.49 -16.42 1.63
N LEU A 122 -0.24 -16.88 1.71
CA LEU A 122 0.23 -17.72 2.82
C LEU A 122 0.32 -16.93 4.14
N ALA A 123 0.53 -15.64 4.05
CA ALA A 123 0.58 -14.76 5.23
C ALA A 123 -0.82 -14.30 5.67
N ASP A 124 -1.67 -13.89 4.72
CA ASP A 124 -3.08 -13.51 4.94
C ASP A 124 -3.85 -13.51 3.61
N SER A 125 -5.14 -13.16 3.64
CA SER A 125 -6.00 -13.08 2.46
C SER A 125 -5.38 -12.24 1.34
N ALA A 126 -5.46 -12.76 0.12
CA ALA A 126 -4.90 -12.10 -1.05
C ALA A 126 -5.77 -12.29 -2.29
N LYS A 127 -5.77 -11.29 -3.17
CA LYS A 127 -6.40 -11.38 -4.50
C LYS A 127 -5.50 -10.76 -5.56
N VAL A 128 -5.78 -11.08 -6.83
CA VAL A 128 -5.25 -10.31 -7.96
C VAL A 128 -6.16 -9.13 -8.22
N THR A 129 -5.58 -7.99 -8.59
CA THR A 129 -6.33 -6.80 -9.04
C THR A 129 -5.94 -6.44 -10.47
N ASP A 130 -6.90 -5.98 -11.24
CA ASP A 130 -6.74 -5.32 -12.53
C ASP A 130 -6.75 -3.79 -12.44
N ASN A 131 -7.00 -3.26 -11.21
CA ASN A 131 -7.04 -1.83 -10.89
C ASN A 131 -5.93 -1.45 -9.90
N LEU A 132 -4.68 -1.83 -10.17
CA LEU A 132 -3.55 -1.56 -9.26
C LEU A 132 -3.45 -0.08 -8.87
N TRP A 133 -3.54 0.83 -9.85
CA TRP A 133 -3.34 2.26 -9.60
C TRP A 133 -4.48 2.89 -8.80
N GLY A 134 -5.72 2.52 -9.09
CA GLY A 134 -6.88 3.01 -8.35
C GLY A 134 -6.89 2.53 -6.90
N GLU A 135 -6.67 1.24 -6.67
CA GLU A 135 -6.60 0.67 -5.31
C GLU A 135 -5.41 1.25 -4.52
N ARG A 136 -4.25 1.45 -5.18
CA ARG A 136 -3.07 2.03 -4.54
C ARG A 136 -3.31 3.49 -4.16
N TRP A 137 -3.91 4.27 -5.06
CA TRP A 137 -4.24 5.67 -4.77
C TRP A 137 -5.30 5.79 -3.68
N SER A 138 -6.34 4.96 -3.70
CA SER A 138 -7.37 4.93 -2.64
C SER A 138 -6.76 4.66 -1.26
N LYS A 139 -5.80 3.72 -1.18
CA LYS A 139 -5.04 3.50 0.05
C LYS A 139 -4.17 4.71 0.42
N LEU A 140 -3.56 5.37 -0.56
CA LEU A 140 -2.78 6.59 -0.33
C LEU A 140 -3.64 7.71 0.25
N VAL A 141 -4.86 7.90 -0.24
CA VAL A 141 -5.82 8.88 0.32
C VAL A 141 -6.10 8.59 1.79
N ALA A 142 -6.38 7.34 2.16
CA ALA A 142 -6.57 6.97 3.57
C ALA A 142 -5.35 7.32 4.43
N ASN A 143 -4.13 7.10 3.92
CA ASN A 143 -2.90 7.47 4.60
C ASN A 143 -2.71 9.00 4.71
N VAL A 144 -3.03 9.75 3.66
CA VAL A 144 -2.98 11.23 3.66
C VAL A 144 -3.91 11.78 4.73
N MET A 145 -5.11 11.24 4.84
CA MET A 145 -6.09 11.65 5.83
C MET A 145 -5.63 11.39 7.28
N ALA A 146 -4.85 10.35 7.53
CA ALA A 146 -4.53 9.91 8.89
C ALA A 146 -3.08 10.18 9.31
N ASN A 147 -2.10 9.76 8.52
CA ASN A 147 -0.71 9.65 8.99
C ASN A 147 -0.05 11.00 9.25
N GLY A 148 -0.23 11.97 8.34
CA GLY A 148 0.33 13.31 8.48
C GLY A 148 -0.24 14.03 9.72
N MET A 149 -1.53 13.89 9.94
CA MET A 149 -2.20 14.49 11.10
C MET A 149 -1.72 13.87 12.41
N SER A 150 -1.62 12.55 12.50
CA SER A 150 -1.09 11.89 13.69
C SER A 150 0.36 12.28 13.95
N ALA A 151 1.18 12.41 12.91
CA ALA A 151 2.58 12.83 13.05
C ALA A 151 2.72 14.28 13.55
N CYS A 152 1.87 15.19 13.07
CA CYS A 152 1.92 16.60 13.46
C CYS A 152 1.31 16.88 14.83
N THR A 153 0.26 16.12 15.22
CA THR A 153 -0.50 16.40 16.45
C THR A 153 -0.13 15.49 17.62
N GLY A 154 0.50 14.36 17.35
CA GLY A 154 0.72 13.30 18.36
C GLY A 154 -0.57 12.57 18.76
N LEU A 155 -1.70 12.87 18.12
CA LEU A 155 -2.99 12.28 18.44
C LEU A 155 -3.20 10.97 17.70
N THR A 156 -3.96 10.07 18.33
CA THR A 156 -4.47 8.86 17.68
C THR A 156 -5.54 9.20 16.64
N GLY A 157 -5.76 8.32 15.66
CA GLY A 157 -6.81 8.50 14.66
C GLY A 157 -8.20 8.73 15.30
N ARG A 158 -8.50 8.06 16.42
CA ARG A 158 -9.73 8.26 17.17
C ARG A 158 -9.86 9.68 17.72
N GLN A 159 -8.82 10.19 18.39
CA GLN A 159 -8.83 11.55 18.95
C GLN A 159 -8.95 12.62 17.85
N ILE A 160 -8.36 12.38 16.68
CA ILE A 160 -8.50 13.26 15.51
C ILE A 160 -9.98 13.29 15.06
N LEU A 161 -10.63 12.13 14.95
CA LEU A 161 -12.04 12.04 14.55
C LEU A 161 -13.00 12.65 15.56
N GLU A 162 -12.69 12.58 16.84
CA GLU A 162 -13.49 13.19 17.92
C GLU A 162 -13.35 14.72 17.98
N THR A 163 -12.26 15.27 17.42
CA THR A 163 -11.99 16.72 17.42
C THR A 163 -12.49 17.36 16.13
N GLU A 164 -13.59 18.11 16.20
CA GLU A 164 -14.27 18.64 14.99
C GLU A 164 -13.33 19.43 14.03
N PRO A 165 -12.50 20.37 14.44
CA PRO A 165 -11.61 21.07 13.51
C PRO A 165 -10.62 20.15 12.81
N LEU A 166 -10.08 19.14 13.51
CA LEU A 166 -9.15 18.17 12.93
C LEU A 166 -9.86 17.25 11.94
N ARG A 167 -11.07 16.80 12.28
CA ARG A 167 -11.90 15.98 11.37
C ARG A 167 -12.22 16.75 10.08
N ARG A 168 -12.60 18.03 10.17
CA ARG A 168 -12.84 18.87 8.97
C ARG A 168 -11.57 19.00 8.12
N PHE A 169 -10.43 19.20 8.75
CA PHE A 169 -9.16 19.31 8.04
C PHE A 169 -8.78 17.98 7.36
N GLN A 170 -8.97 16.85 8.06
CA GLN A 170 -8.78 15.50 7.51
C GLN A 170 -9.62 15.29 6.24
N MET A 171 -10.89 15.74 6.23
CA MET A 171 -11.76 15.63 5.07
C MET A 171 -11.28 16.47 3.89
N ARG A 172 -10.76 17.68 4.15
CA ARG A 172 -10.15 18.52 3.10
C ARG A 172 -8.92 17.85 2.48
N LEU A 173 -8.03 17.31 3.30
CA LEU A 173 -6.87 16.55 2.81
C LEU A 173 -7.30 15.36 1.93
N GLY A 174 -8.31 14.61 2.37
CA GLY A 174 -8.88 13.52 1.59
C GLY A 174 -9.46 13.98 0.27
N SER A 175 -10.23 15.08 0.29
CA SER A 175 -10.82 15.69 -0.90
C SER A 175 -9.76 16.09 -1.94
N GLU A 176 -8.74 16.81 -1.53
CA GLU A 176 -7.64 17.22 -2.41
C GLU A 176 -6.96 16.00 -3.04
N ALA A 177 -6.63 15.00 -2.23
CA ALA A 177 -5.99 13.78 -2.71
C ALA A 177 -6.89 12.99 -3.69
N ILE A 178 -8.21 12.92 -3.44
CA ILE A 178 -9.18 12.28 -4.33
C ILE A 178 -9.25 13.04 -5.66
N ARG A 179 -9.38 14.37 -5.64
CA ARG A 179 -9.45 15.17 -6.87
C ARG A 179 -8.19 15.03 -7.72
N VAL A 180 -7.02 14.95 -7.10
CA VAL A 180 -5.76 14.69 -7.82
C VAL A 180 -5.79 13.29 -8.47
N GLY A 181 -6.20 12.26 -7.72
CA GLY A 181 -6.33 10.90 -8.27
C GLY A 181 -7.30 10.81 -9.44
N GLN A 182 -8.47 11.45 -9.34
CA GLN A 182 -9.46 11.55 -10.41
C GLN A 182 -8.90 12.29 -11.64
N ALA A 183 -8.16 13.39 -11.42
CA ALA A 183 -7.53 14.14 -12.51
C ALA A 183 -6.44 13.33 -13.24
N HIS A 184 -5.80 12.38 -12.55
CA HIS A 184 -4.89 11.40 -13.17
C HIS A 184 -5.61 10.24 -13.87
N GLY A 185 -6.94 10.16 -13.80
CA GLY A 185 -7.73 9.10 -14.42
C GLY A 185 -7.71 7.79 -13.64
N TYR A 186 -7.34 7.80 -12.36
CA TYR A 186 -7.39 6.59 -11.54
C TYR A 186 -8.82 6.24 -11.16
N ALA A 187 -9.21 4.97 -11.34
CA ALA A 187 -10.49 4.44 -10.89
C ALA A 187 -10.40 4.16 -9.38
N LEU A 188 -10.74 5.16 -8.56
CA LEU A 188 -10.64 5.04 -7.11
C LEU A 188 -11.67 4.04 -6.57
N GLU A 189 -11.23 3.22 -5.63
CA GLU A 189 -12.06 2.28 -4.87
C GLU A 189 -12.54 2.94 -3.57
N GLU A 190 -13.48 2.30 -2.88
CA GLU A 190 -13.93 2.74 -1.55
C GLU A 190 -12.76 3.00 -0.60
N ILE A 191 -12.85 4.10 0.11
CA ILE A 191 -11.86 4.55 1.11
C ILE A 191 -12.54 4.50 2.48
N LEU A 192 -12.05 3.62 3.37
CA LEU A 192 -12.68 3.41 4.68
C LEU A 192 -14.19 3.08 4.58
N HIS A 193 -14.54 2.25 3.59
CA HIS A 193 -15.93 1.86 3.27
C HIS A 193 -16.85 3.01 2.84
N ILE A 194 -16.26 4.10 2.34
CA ILE A 194 -16.99 5.28 1.85
C ILE A 194 -16.59 5.55 0.41
N GLU A 195 -17.56 5.85 -0.42
CA GLU A 195 -17.36 6.26 -1.79
C GLU A 195 -16.45 7.50 -1.88
N PRO A 196 -15.42 7.50 -2.74
CA PRO A 196 -14.47 8.62 -2.86
C PRO A 196 -15.16 9.97 -3.09
N GLU A 197 -16.18 10.00 -3.91
CA GLU A 197 -16.91 11.24 -4.21
C GLU A 197 -17.61 11.82 -2.98
N THR A 198 -18.11 10.99 -2.08
CA THR A 198 -18.69 11.43 -0.80
C THR A 198 -17.67 12.13 0.07
N ILE A 199 -16.45 11.58 0.18
CA ILE A 199 -15.34 12.20 0.92
C ILE A 199 -14.92 13.52 0.27
N ALA A 200 -14.80 13.54 -1.07
CA ALA A 200 -14.40 14.73 -1.81
C ALA A 200 -15.38 15.88 -1.60
N ARG A 201 -16.67 15.65 -1.78
CA ARG A 201 -17.72 16.67 -1.58
C ARG A 201 -17.79 17.15 -0.12
N ALA A 202 -17.62 16.26 0.84
CA ALA A 202 -17.57 16.63 2.25
C ALA A 202 -16.40 17.59 2.55
N GLY A 203 -15.23 17.36 1.97
CA GLY A 203 -14.07 18.26 2.09
C GLY A 203 -14.26 19.61 1.38
N GLU A 204 -15.07 19.64 0.32
CA GLU A 204 -15.47 20.85 -0.44
C GLU A 204 -16.56 21.68 0.27
N GLY A 205 -17.09 21.21 1.40
CA GLY A 205 -18.09 21.93 2.20
C GLY A 205 -19.52 21.41 2.10
N ASP A 206 -19.76 20.29 1.41
CA ASP A 206 -21.07 19.64 1.38
C ASP A 206 -21.37 18.93 2.71
N ALA A 207 -22.25 19.52 3.51
CA ALA A 207 -22.63 18.99 4.82
C ALA A 207 -23.29 17.59 4.71
N ALA A 208 -23.99 17.30 3.63
CA ALA A 208 -24.61 15.98 3.41
C ALA A 208 -23.54 14.89 3.19
N GLY A 209 -22.45 15.24 2.51
CA GLY A 209 -21.29 14.33 2.34
C GLY A 209 -20.50 14.10 3.63
N ALA A 210 -20.55 15.00 4.60
CA ALA A 210 -19.86 14.86 5.88
C ALA A 210 -20.49 13.81 6.82
N ARG A 211 -21.80 13.58 6.70
CA ARG A 211 -22.59 12.73 7.61
C ARG A 211 -22.18 11.25 7.59
N PRO A 212 -21.99 10.60 6.43
CA PRO A 212 -21.55 9.20 6.39
C PRO A 212 -20.20 8.97 7.05
N LEU A 213 -19.25 9.89 6.90
CA LEU A 213 -17.94 9.81 7.54
C LEU A 213 -18.02 9.88 9.06
N TYR A 214 -18.91 10.70 9.59
CA TYR A 214 -19.16 10.78 11.02
C TYR A 214 -19.79 9.48 11.56
N GLU A 215 -20.80 8.97 10.88
CA GLU A 215 -21.49 7.73 11.26
C GLU A 215 -20.55 6.52 11.20
N GLU A 216 -19.72 6.41 10.15
CA GLU A 216 -18.74 5.32 10.03
C GLU A 216 -17.63 5.42 11.09
N SER A 217 -17.15 6.63 11.40
CA SER A 217 -16.19 6.83 12.50
C SER A 217 -16.72 6.39 13.86
N LEU A 218 -18.04 6.42 14.05
CA LEU A 218 -18.70 5.94 15.24
C LEU A 218 -18.85 4.41 15.29
N ARG A 219 -18.94 3.74 14.12
CA ARG A 219 -19.04 2.28 14.01
C ARG A 219 -17.70 1.58 14.22
N LEU A 220 -16.59 2.25 13.96
CA LEU A 220 -15.23 1.73 14.20
C LEU A 220 -14.80 1.81 15.69
N ARG A 221 -15.75 2.10 16.59
CA ARG A 221 -15.60 2.04 18.04
C ARG A 221 -15.87 0.59 18.50
#